data_8f05d5e678adf91d529bb21ed9d862f1
#
_entry.id   8f05d5e678adf91d529bb21ed9d862f1
#
_cell.length_a   1.000
_cell.length_b   1.000
_cell.length_c   1.000
_cell.angle_alpha   90.00
_cell.angle_beta   90.00
_cell.angle_gamma   90.00
#
_symmetry.space_group_name_H-M   'P 1'
#
loop_
_entity.id
_entity.type
_entity.pdbx_description
1 polymer ?
#
loop_
_entity_poly.entity_id
_entity_poly.type
_entity_poly.pdbx_seq_one_letter_code
_entity_poly.pdbx_strand_id
1 'polypeptide(L)'
;MSCHILYFAYGSNMSQARLSARIPSATKLIAAELMGFVLAFNKPGIDGSAKGNLLRTGDPIDSVWGVVYQIDATALPLLDSIEGDGYIRRTVAVYLDDIRLEVQTYLATHIQPDLRPFTWYKNHVLTGAQEHQLPAEHIASIRKVRTIKDPSLLRHQAEMSLYRTSAPA
;
A
#
# COMPACT_ATOMS: atom_id res chain seq x y z
N MET A 1 -28.06 -5.06 -5.83
CA MET A 1 -27.26 -3.86 -5.51
C MET A 1 -25.87 -4.34 -5.10
N SER A 2 -24.81 -3.94 -5.83
CA SER A 2 -23.45 -4.27 -5.41
C SER A 2 -23.12 -3.47 -4.15
N CYS A 3 -22.77 -4.16 -3.08
CA CYS A 3 -22.28 -3.52 -1.86
C CYS A 3 -20.80 -3.22 -2.08
N HIS A 4 -20.39 -1.97 -1.87
CA HIS A 4 -19.00 -1.55 -1.98
C HIS A 4 -18.41 -1.26 -0.61
N ILE A 5 -17.12 -1.47 -0.47
CA ILE A 5 -16.34 -1.06 0.69
C ILE A 5 -15.23 -0.10 0.26
N LEU A 6 -14.78 0.72 1.20
CA LEU A 6 -13.64 1.61 1.02
C LEU A 6 -12.39 0.94 1.60
N TYR A 7 -11.35 0.83 0.78
CA TYR A 7 -10.06 0.28 1.13
C TYR A 7 -8.97 1.35 1.04
N PHE A 8 -8.22 1.54 2.11
CA PHE A 8 -7.09 2.46 2.16
C PHE A 8 -5.79 1.71 1.92
N ALA A 9 -5.19 1.96 0.77
CA ALA A 9 -3.89 1.45 0.38
C ALA A 9 -2.81 2.50 0.69
N TYR A 10 -1.82 2.12 1.48
CA TYR A 10 -0.68 2.95 1.87
C TYR A 10 0.67 2.39 1.41
N GLY A 11 0.69 1.13 1.00
CA GLY A 11 1.85 0.37 0.55
C GLY A 11 1.83 0.09 -0.94
N SER A 12 2.23 -1.13 -1.34
CA SER A 12 2.36 -1.50 -2.75
C SER A 12 1.04 -1.49 -3.53
N ASN A 13 -0.09 -1.70 -2.86
CA ASN A 13 -1.42 -1.63 -3.48
C ASN A 13 -1.87 -0.19 -3.80
N MET A 14 -1.11 0.84 -3.45
CA MET A 14 -1.35 2.18 -4.00
C MET A 14 -1.17 2.19 -5.52
N SER A 15 -0.26 1.38 -6.06
CA SER A 15 -0.12 1.23 -7.51
C SER A 15 -1.40 0.65 -8.11
N GLN A 16 -2.04 1.42 -9.00
CA GLN A 16 -3.28 1.02 -9.64
C GLN A 16 -3.08 -0.22 -10.50
N ALA A 17 -1.98 -0.31 -11.23
CA ALA A 17 -1.65 -1.49 -12.04
C ALA A 17 -1.56 -2.75 -11.17
N ARG A 18 -0.90 -2.66 -10.00
CA ARG A 18 -0.77 -3.78 -9.07
C ARG A 18 -2.09 -4.15 -8.42
N LEU A 19 -2.85 -3.18 -7.94
CA LEU A 19 -4.13 -3.45 -7.28
C LEU A 19 -5.16 -4.01 -8.26
N SER A 20 -5.28 -3.43 -9.47
CA SER A 20 -6.22 -3.90 -10.48
C SER A 20 -5.92 -5.32 -10.97
N ALA A 21 -4.65 -5.71 -11.01
CA ALA A 21 -4.25 -7.09 -11.33
C ALA A 21 -4.71 -8.10 -10.27
N ARG A 22 -4.88 -7.67 -9.03
CA ARG A 22 -5.30 -8.49 -7.88
C ARG A 22 -6.79 -8.43 -7.63
N ILE A 23 -7.35 -7.22 -7.69
CA ILE A 23 -8.75 -6.88 -7.40
C ILE A 23 -9.29 -6.06 -8.58
N PRO A 24 -9.80 -6.71 -9.64
CA PRO A 24 -10.26 -6.02 -10.84
C PRO A 24 -11.39 -5.00 -10.61
N SER A 25 -12.17 -5.17 -9.52
CA SER A 25 -13.23 -4.21 -9.15
C SER A 25 -12.72 -2.93 -8.50
N ALA A 26 -11.41 -2.83 -8.22
CA ALA A 26 -10.85 -1.67 -7.54
C ALA A 26 -10.92 -0.41 -8.40
N THR A 27 -11.60 0.60 -7.89
CA THR A 27 -11.70 1.92 -8.53
C THR A 27 -11.18 2.98 -7.58
N LYS A 28 -10.23 3.80 -8.05
CA LYS A 28 -9.70 4.91 -7.26
C LYS A 28 -10.82 5.89 -6.91
N LEU A 29 -10.88 6.26 -5.62
CA LEU A 29 -11.79 7.28 -5.15
C LEU A 29 -11.04 8.59 -4.87
N ILE A 30 -10.09 8.60 -3.93
CA ILE A 30 -9.42 9.80 -3.46
C ILE A 30 -8.07 9.46 -2.81
N ALA A 31 -7.11 10.39 -2.85
CA ALA A 31 -5.96 10.36 -1.95
C ALA A 31 -6.37 10.95 -0.59
N ALA A 32 -5.92 10.36 0.49
CA ALA A 32 -6.30 10.77 1.84
C ALA A 32 -5.17 10.53 2.84
N GLU A 33 -5.29 11.16 4.00
CA GLU A 33 -4.32 11.14 5.09
C GLU A 33 -4.84 10.36 6.29
N LEU A 34 -4.02 9.48 6.83
CA LEU A 34 -4.26 8.77 8.09
C LEU A 34 -3.38 9.40 9.17
N MET A 35 -3.99 10.08 10.14
CA MET A 35 -3.31 10.78 11.24
C MET A 35 -2.96 9.83 12.39
N GLY A 36 -1.87 10.12 13.12
CA GLY A 36 -1.41 9.35 14.28
C GLY A 36 -0.65 8.07 13.92
N PHE A 37 -0.16 7.97 12.68
CA PHE A 37 0.61 6.83 12.19
C PHE A 37 1.83 7.28 11.39
N VAL A 38 2.82 6.39 11.30
CA VAL A 38 3.96 6.51 10.38
C VAL A 38 4.04 5.28 9.48
N LEU A 39 4.47 5.49 8.23
CA LEU A 39 4.76 4.41 7.30
C LEU A 39 6.09 3.76 7.65
N ALA A 40 6.08 2.45 7.82
CA ALA A 40 7.27 1.64 8.06
C ALA A 40 7.37 0.50 7.04
N PHE A 41 8.59 -0.03 6.87
CA PHE A 41 8.86 -1.22 6.07
C PHE A 41 9.49 -2.26 7.00
N ASN A 42 8.64 -2.90 7.80
CA ASN A 42 9.07 -3.81 8.87
C ASN A 42 8.18 -5.04 9.06
N LYS A 43 7.16 -5.22 8.22
CA LYS A 43 6.37 -6.46 8.20
C LYS A 43 7.15 -7.52 7.43
N PRO A 44 7.51 -8.66 8.04
CA PRO A 44 8.23 -9.73 7.33
C PRO A 44 7.34 -10.38 6.26
N GLY A 45 7.85 -10.43 5.03
CA GLY A 45 7.25 -11.19 3.93
C GLY A 45 7.75 -12.62 3.90
N ILE A 46 6.99 -13.51 3.26
CA ILE A 46 7.39 -14.92 3.06
C ILE A 46 8.64 -15.06 2.18
N ASP A 47 8.97 -14.03 1.43
CA ASP A 47 10.16 -13.93 0.58
C ASP A 47 11.41 -13.42 1.31
N GLY A 48 11.31 -13.22 2.63
CA GLY A 48 12.40 -12.75 3.48
C GLY A 48 12.66 -11.24 3.43
N SER A 49 11.85 -10.47 2.72
CA SER A 49 11.97 -9.02 2.66
C SER A 49 10.89 -8.30 3.49
N ALA A 50 11.13 -7.02 3.79
CA ALA A 50 10.14 -6.19 4.46
C ALA A 50 9.02 -5.75 3.52
N LYS A 51 7.81 -5.69 4.08
CA LYS A 51 6.61 -5.09 3.46
C LYS A 51 6.16 -3.87 4.25
N GLY A 52 5.30 -3.06 3.64
CA GLY A 52 4.74 -1.86 4.27
C GLY A 52 3.89 -2.18 5.49
N ASN A 53 3.94 -1.30 6.47
CA ASN A 53 3.14 -1.35 7.67
C ASN A 53 2.82 0.05 8.18
N LEU A 54 1.75 0.17 8.93
CA LEU A 54 1.35 1.37 9.66
C LEU A 54 1.70 1.20 11.13
N LEU A 55 2.63 2.02 11.64
CA LEU A 55 2.95 2.08 13.07
C LEU A 55 2.16 3.22 13.70
N ARG A 56 1.32 2.87 14.68
CA ARG A 56 0.58 3.86 15.45
C ARG A 56 1.51 4.60 16.41
N THR A 57 1.60 5.91 16.29
CA THR A 57 2.33 6.78 17.21
C THR A 57 1.39 7.48 18.20
N GLY A 58 0.16 7.74 17.75
CA GLY A 58 -0.82 8.52 18.51
C GLY A 58 -0.54 10.02 18.50
N ASP A 59 0.57 10.46 17.91
CA ASP A 59 0.86 11.88 17.73
C ASP A 59 0.11 12.41 16.49
N PRO A 60 -0.76 13.43 16.63
CA PRO A 60 -1.51 13.97 15.50
C PRO A 60 -0.64 14.66 14.44
N ILE A 61 0.64 14.97 14.75
CA ILE A 61 1.60 15.50 13.77
C ILE A 61 2.03 14.41 12.78
N ASP A 62 2.08 13.17 13.24
CA ASP A 62 2.44 12.04 12.40
C ASP A 62 1.26 11.68 11.50
N SER A 63 1.56 11.47 10.22
CA SER A 63 0.54 11.02 9.27
C SER A 63 1.11 10.19 8.12
N VAL A 64 0.24 9.38 7.53
CA VAL A 64 0.54 8.58 6.35
C VAL A 64 -0.46 8.92 5.26
N TRP A 65 0.04 9.33 4.11
CA TRP A 65 -0.78 9.49 2.91
C TRP A 65 -0.93 8.17 2.18
N GLY A 66 -2.11 7.96 1.63
CA GLY A 66 -2.45 6.78 0.84
C GLY A 66 -3.60 7.04 -0.10
N VAL A 67 -4.10 5.98 -0.70
CA VAL A 67 -5.17 6.04 -1.71
C VAL A 67 -6.36 5.24 -1.22
N VAL A 68 -7.53 5.86 -1.24
CA VAL A 68 -8.81 5.18 -0.99
C VAL A 68 -9.33 4.62 -2.30
N TYR A 69 -9.53 3.32 -2.32
CA TYR A 69 -10.18 2.60 -3.41
C TYR A 69 -11.56 2.13 -2.97
N GLN A 70 -12.50 2.19 -3.89
CA GLN A 70 -13.77 1.48 -3.77
C GLN A 70 -13.60 0.10 -4.40
N ILE A 71 -13.96 -0.96 -3.67
CA ILE A 71 -13.93 -2.34 -4.16
C ILE A 71 -15.27 -3.02 -3.88
N ASP A 72 -15.63 -4.03 -4.66
CA ASP A 72 -16.79 -4.84 -4.37
C ASP A 72 -16.59 -5.58 -3.03
N ALA A 73 -17.62 -5.59 -2.19
CA ALA A 73 -17.56 -6.29 -0.90
C ALA A 73 -17.27 -7.79 -1.07
N THR A 74 -17.67 -8.39 -2.17
CA THR A 74 -17.38 -9.79 -2.52
C THR A 74 -15.90 -10.06 -2.78
N ALA A 75 -15.11 -9.02 -3.09
CA ALA A 75 -13.66 -9.13 -3.29
C ALA A 75 -12.85 -9.10 -1.98
N LEU A 76 -13.50 -8.76 -0.87
CA LEU A 76 -12.82 -8.59 0.42
C LEU A 76 -12.13 -9.87 0.92
N PRO A 77 -12.74 -11.09 0.84
CA PRO A 77 -12.04 -12.32 1.22
C PRO A 77 -10.80 -12.60 0.36
N LEU A 78 -10.84 -12.22 -0.92
CA LEU A 78 -9.68 -12.33 -1.80
C LEU A 78 -8.57 -11.37 -1.37
N LEU A 79 -8.91 -10.14 -1.05
CA LEU A 79 -7.94 -9.15 -0.55
C LEU A 79 -7.32 -9.61 0.78
N ASP A 80 -8.12 -10.13 1.71
CA ASP A 80 -7.63 -10.72 2.97
C ASP A 80 -6.62 -11.86 2.70
N SER A 81 -6.92 -12.72 1.74
CA SER A 81 -6.04 -13.84 1.35
C SER A 81 -4.72 -13.35 0.73
N ILE A 82 -4.77 -12.29 -0.06
CA ILE A 82 -3.60 -11.67 -0.70
C ILE A 82 -2.68 -11.04 0.34
N GLU A 83 -3.25 -10.33 1.32
CA GLU A 83 -2.50 -9.73 2.42
C GLU A 83 -1.92 -10.81 3.36
N GLY A 84 -2.68 -11.89 3.58
CA GLY A 84 -2.27 -13.09 4.32
C GLY A 84 -2.22 -12.90 5.84
N ASP A 85 -1.84 -13.98 6.54
CA ASP A 85 -1.90 -14.08 8.00
C ASP A 85 -1.00 -13.09 8.77
N GLY A 86 -0.05 -12.48 8.08
CA GLY A 86 0.84 -11.47 8.68
C GLY A 86 0.21 -10.08 8.82
N TYR A 87 -1.02 -9.89 8.34
CA TYR A 87 -1.78 -8.66 8.49
C TYR A 87 -3.13 -8.91 9.15
N ILE A 88 -3.61 -7.89 9.84
CA ILE A 88 -4.98 -7.86 10.39
C ILE A 88 -5.72 -6.67 9.80
N ARG A 89 -6.93 -6.92 9.30
CA ARG A 89 -7.80 -5.86 8.80
C ARG A 89 -8.36 -5.03 9.95
N ARG A 90 -8.37 -3.71 9.77
CA ARG A 90 -8.90 -2.72 10.71
C ARG A 90 -9.68 -1.64 9.99
N THR A 91 -10.70 -1.12 10.65
CA THR A 91 -11.37 0.12 10.25
C THR A 91 -10.64 1.30 10.85
N VAL A 92 -10.32 2.28 10.02
CA VAL A 92 -9.67 3.54 10.43
C VAL A 92 -10.39 4.71 9.78
N ALA A 93 -10.21 5.92 10.34
CA ALA A 93 -10.67 7.15 9.73
C ALA A 93 -9.52 7.82 8.99
N VAL A 94 -9.75 8.13 7.72
CA VAL A 94 -8.83 8.93 6.90
C VAL A 94 -9.47 10.26 6.52
N TYR A 95 -8.65 11.24 6.17
CA TYR A 95 -9.09 12.60 5.94
C TYR A 95 -8.53 13.14 4.62
N LEU A 96 -9.35 13.93 3.93
CA LEU A 96 -8.91 14.88 2.91
C LEU A 96 -9.64 16.18 3.17
N ASP A 97 -8.91 17.23 3.55
CA ASP A 97 -9.46 18.49 4.06
C ASP A 97 -10.52 18.18 5.17
N ASP A 98 -11.74 18.65 5.00
CA ASP A 98 -12.85 18.43 5.95
C ASP A 98 -13.60 17.10 5.71
N ILE A 99 -13.21 16.32 4.72
CA ILE A 99 -13.85 15.05 4.40
C ILE A 99 -13.24 13.96 5.28
N ARG A 100 -14.08 13.29 6.09
CA ARG A 100 -13.73 12.12 6.89
C ARG A 100 -14.36 10.87 6.30
N LEU A 101 -13.54 9.86 6.05
CA LEU A 101 -14.00 8.57 5.53
C LEU A 101 -13.59 7.44 6.49
N GLU A 102 -14.50 6.53 6.76
CA GLU A 102 -14.18 5.25 7.40
C GLU A 102 -13.81 4.22 6.34
N VAL A 103 -12.64 3.64 6.49
CA VAL A 103 -12.05 2.76 5.48
C VAL A 103 -11.47 1.50 6.11
N GLN A 104 -11.40 0.43 5.33
CA GLN A 104 -10.66 -0.78 5.70
C GLN A 104 -9.18 -0.62 5.33
N THR A 105 -8.29 -1.06 6.21
CA THR A 105 -6.85 -1.12 5.93
C THR A 105 -6.24 -2.32 6.67
N TYR A 106 -4.96 -2.59 6.43
CA TYR A 106 -4.26 -3.74 7.00
C TYR A 106 -3.06 -3.28 7.84
N LEU A 107 -2.96 -3.79 9.05
CA LEU A 107 -1.83 -3.57 9.96
C LEU A 107 -1.09 -4.87 10.18
N ALA A 108 0.24 -4.82 10.23
CA ALA A 108 1.04 -6.00 10.52
C ALA A 108 0.77 -6.51 11.94
N THR A 109 0.66 -7.85 12.06
CA THR A 109 0.52 -8.53 13.34
C THR A 109 1.87 -8.85 13.98
N HIS A 110 2.92 -8.86 13.16
CA HIS A 110 4.30 -9.10 13.58
C HIS A 110 5.22 -8.15 12.81
N ILE A 111 6.21 -7.61 13.50
CA ILE A 111 7.20 -6.70 12.91
C ILE A 111 8.62 -7.22 13.12
N GLN A 112 9.49 -6.92 12.15
CA GLN A 112 10.92 -7.22 12.20
C GLN A 112 11.69 -6.00 11.71
N PRO A 113 12.18 -5.14 12.62
CA PRO A 113 12.71 -3.80 12.29
C PRO A 113 13.94 -3.79 11.39
N ASP A 114 14.76 -4.86 11.45
CA ASP A 114 16.03 -4.94 10.71
C ASP A 114 15.86 -5.35 9.24
N LEU A 115 14.66 -5.77 8.84
CA LEU A 115 14.38 -6.13 7.46
C LEU A 115 14.34 -4.91 6.55
N ARG A 116 14.68 -5.14 5.28
CA ARG A 116 14.56 -4.13 4.22
C ARG A 116 13.69 -4.65 3.09
N PRO A 117 12.94 -3.76 2.42
CA PRO A 117 12.15 -4.15 1.26
C PRO A 117 13.05 -4.45 0.06
N PHE A 118 12.58 -5.33 -0.81
CA PHE A 118 13.17 -5.45 -2.14
C PHE A 118 12.94 -4.18 -2.97
N THR A 119 13.86 -3.92 -3.89
CA THR A 119 13.81 -2.74 -4.76
C THR A 119 12.49 -2.66 -5.53
N TRP A 120 12.01 -3.78 -6.08
CA TRP A 120 10.74 -3.82 -6.80
C TRP A 120 9.54 -3.51 -5.90
N TYR A 121 9.57 -3.93 -4.61
CA TYR A 121 8.48 -3.63 -3.69
C TYR A 121 8.39 -2.13 -3.40
N LYS A 122 9.52 -1.50 -3.06
CA LYS A 122 9.58 -0.04 -2.91
C LYS A 122 9.13 0.68 -4.19
N ASN A 123 9.49 0.15 -5.36
CA ASN A 123 9.07 0.72 -6.64
C ASN A 123 7.54 0.75 -6.79
N HIS A 124 6.84 -0.32 -6.38
CA HIS A 124 5.36 -0.30 -6.37
C HIS A 124 4.79 0.79 -5.47
N VAL A 125 5.34 0.94 -4.25
CA VAL A 125 4.91 1.97 -3.30
C VAL A 125 5.16 3.36 -3.87
N LEU A 126 6.34 3.59 -4.42
CA LEU A 126 6.74 4.88 -4.99
C LEU A 126 5.91 5.22 -6.24
N THR A 127 5.69 4.25 -7.13
CA THR A 127 4.84 4.41 -8.32
C THR A 127 3.43 4.81 -7.91
N GLY A 128 2.82 4.10 -6.96
CA GLY A 128 1.49 4.43 -6.48
C GLY A 128 1.41 5.84 -5.86
N ALA A 129 2.40 6.22 -5.05
CA ALA A 129 2.44 7.56 -4.47
C ALA A 129 2.58 8.67 -5.54
N GLN A 130 3.35 8.42 -6.59
CA GLN A 130 3.56 9.38 -7.68
C GLN A 130 2.35 9.49 -8.61
N GLU A 131 1.77 8.37 -9.04
CA GLU A 131 0.62 8.39 -9.97
C GLU A 131 -0.63 9.02 -9.34
N HIS A 132 -0.75 8.95 -8.02
CA HIS A 132 -1.83 9.59 -7.28
C HIS A 132 -1.47 10.97 -6.72
N GLN A 133 -0.29 11.50 -7.06
CA GLN A 133 0.17 12.84 -6.72
C GLN A 133 0.12 13.12 -5.20
N LEU A 134 0.56 12.15 -4.40
CA LEU A 134 0.67 12.34 -2.96
C LEU A 134 1.64 13.48 -2.62
N PRO A 135 1.57 14.08 -1.42
CA PRO A 135 2.45 15.18 -1.04
C PRO A 135 3.94 14.87 -1.26
N ALA A 136 4.68 15.87 -1.74
CA ALA A 136 6.08 15.72 -2.11
C ALA A 136 6.96 15.20 -0.97
N GLU A 137 6.66 15.62 0.27
CA GLU A 137 7.37 15.16 1.47
C GLU A 137 7.15 13.67 1.73
N HIS A 138 5.91 13.18 1.54
CA HIS A 138 5.60 11.77 1.67
C HIS A 138 6.32 10.94 0.61
N ILE A 139 6.31 11.38 -0.65
CA ILE A 139 7.06 10.75 -1.74
C ILE A 139 8.56 10.75 -1.44
N ALA A 140 9.10 11.86 -0.93
CA ALA A 140 10.51 11.95 -0.57
C ALA A 140 10.89 10.98 0.58
N SER A 141 10.01 10.79 1.55
CA SER A 141 10.23 9.80 2.63
C SER A 141 10.31 8.38 2.09
N ILE A 142 9.44 8.01 1.15
CA ILE A 142 9.50 6.69 0.48
C ILE A 142 10.80 6.53 -0.30
N ARG A 143 11.25 7.57 -1.03
CA ARG A 143 12.51 7.52 -1.78
C ARG A 143 13.72 7.24 -0.91
N LYS A 144 13.76 7.72 0.33
CA LYS A 144 14.85 7.52 1.28
C LYS A 144 14.93 6.10 1.86
N VAL A 145 13.88 5.30 1.71
CA VAL A 145 13.87 3.92 2.23
C VAL A 145 14.96 3.09 1.56
N ARG A 146 15.84 2.51 2.38
CA ARG A 146 16.91 1.62 1.91
C ARG A 146 16.32 0.29 1.46
N THR A 147 16.81 -0.22 0.35
CA THR A 147 16.35 -1.48 -0.24
C THR A 147 17.48 -2.48 -0.37
N ILE A 148 17.10 -3.74 -0.56
CA ILE A 148 18.01 -4.83 -0.96
C ILE A 148 17.56 -5.40 -2.31
N LYS A 149 18.48 -6.04 -3.01
CA LYS A 149 18.16 -6.74 -4.26
C LYS A 149 17.42 -8.03 -3.95
N ASP A 150 16.41 -8.33 -4.76
CA ASP A 150 15.77 -9.64 -4.72
C ASP A 150 16.74 -10.68 -5.31
N PRO A 151 17.06 -11.77 -4.57
CA PRO A 151 17.89 -12.84 -5.11
C PRO A 151 17.22 -13.60 -6.27
N SER A 152 15.88 -13.51 -6.40
CA SER A 152 15.14 -14.06 -7.54
C SER A 152 14.98 -13.03 -8.64
N LEU A 153 15.83 -13.11 -9.68
CA LEU A 153 15.74 -12.24 -10.86
C LEU A 153 14.40 -12.42 -11.58
N LEU A 154 13.86 -13.63 -11.63
CA LEU A 154 12.56 -13.91 -12.25
C LEU A 154 11.42 -13.19 -11.53
N ARG A 155 11.41 -13.22 -10.19
CA ARG A 155 10.42 -12.48 -9.40
C ARG A 155 10.55 -10.98 -9.62
N HIS A 156 11.77 -10.44 -9.56
CA HIS A 156 12.02 -9.04 -9.83
C HIS A 156 11.49 -8.61 -11.21
N GLN A 157 11.77 -9.38 -12.25
CA GLN A 157 11.29 -9.10 -13.61
C GLN A 157 9.77 -9.19 -13.73
N ALA A 158 9.14 -10.18 -13.10
CA ALA A 158 7.70 -10.34 -13.08
C ALA A 158 7.02 -9.14 -12.41
N GLU A 159 7.50 -8.71 -11.24
CA GLU A 159 6.94 -7.57 -10.52
C GLU A 159 7.09 -6.25 -11.29
N MET A 160 8.24 -6.04 -11.93
CA MET A 160 8.49 -4.85 -12.73
C MET A 160 7.77 -4.85 -14.08
N SER A 161 7.32 -6.01 -14.57
CA SER A 161 6.60 -6.12 -15.84
C SER A 161 5.24 -5.41 -15.85
N LEU A 162 4.62 -5.20 -14.68
CA LEU A 162 3.39 -4.45 -14.53
C LEU A 162 3.43 -3.05 -15.14
N TYR A 163 4.62 -2.47 -15.27
CA TYR A 163 4.83 -1.10 -15.75
C TYR A 163 5.35 -1.01 -17.18
N ARG A 164 5.57 -2.15 -17.86
CA ARG A 164 6.13 -2.19 -19.23
C ARG A 164 5.08 -2.09 -20.34
N THR A 165 3.81 -2.31 -20.04
CA THR A 165 2.71 -2.33 -21.01
C THR A 165 2.15 -0.94 -21.34
N SER A 166 2.74 0.13 -20.82
CA SER A 166 2.27 1.51 -20.99
C SER A 166 3.12 2.34 -21.95
N ALA A 167 3.99 1.73 -22.77
CA ALA A 167 4.65 2.45 -23.85
C ALA A 167 3.65 2.59 -25.00
N PRO A 168 3.28 3.82 -25.43
CA PRO A 168 2.48 4.00 -26.64
C PRO A 168 3.27 3.49 -27.83
N ALA A 169 2.56 2.78 -28.72
CA ALA A 169 3.09 2.37 -30.01
C ALA A 169 3.40 3.60 -30.87
#